data_c262aa9e808761a144c90b6e25102163
#
_entry.id   c262aa9e808761a144c90b6e25102163
#
_cell.length_a   1.000
_cell.length_b   1.000
_cell.length_c   1.000
_cell.angle_alpha   90.00
_cell.angle_beta   90.00
_cell.angle_gamma   90.00
#
_symmetry.space_group_name_H-M   'P 1'
#
loop_
_entity.id
_entity.type
_entity.pdbx_description
1 polymer ?
#
loop_
_entity_poly.entity_id
_entity_poly.type
_entity_poly.pdbx_seq_one_letter_code
_entity_poly.pdbx_strand_id
1 'polypeptide(L)'
;MDCVARDSTGKQFDVEIQQDNEGASPKRARYHSGLMDMNTLNPGQDFEELPESYVIFITRDDILGYGLPIYHIDRQIKELNEAFQDEAHIIYVNSRNQDDTELGRLMHDLHCKKADEMHSPILAKRMYELKETQKGVELMCHEMEKIYSEGMESGEKRGELKAKKETALSMAEEGMNIQKIARLVKVSEKDVQKWIDENLCAMK
;
A
#
# COMPACT_ATOMS: atom_id res chain seq x y z
N MET A 1 -1.21 -0.19 -2.29
CA MET A 1 -2.41 0.68 -2.43
C MET A 1 -3.61 -0.22 -2.31
N ASP A 2 -4.46 0.04 -1.29
CA ASP A 2 -5.60 -0.84 -1.00
C ASP A 2 -6.77 -0.58 -1.93
N CYS A 3 -7.08 0.70 -2.18
CA CYS A 3 -8.16 1.09 -3.08
C CYS A 3 -7.78 2.34 -3.86
N VAL A 4 -7.57 2.20 -5.17
CA VAL A 4 -7.34 3.33 -6.08
C VAL A 4 -8.60 3.60 -6.88
N ALA A 5 -9.05 4.84 -6.86
CA ALA A 5 -10.25 5.31 -7.55
C ALA A 5 -9.98 6.58 -8.35
N ARG A 6 -10.83 6.84 -9.33
CA ARG A 6 -10.86 8.11 -10.08
C ARG A 6 -12.30 8.59 -10.13
N ASP A 7 -12.50 9.87 -9.88
CA ASP A 7 -13.84 10.47 -10.01
C ASP A 7 -14.14 10.91 -11.45
N SER A 8 -15.35 11.44 -11.65
CA SER A 8 -15.82 11.90 -12.96
C SER A 8 -15.09 13.17 -13.47
N THR A 9 -14.35 13.85 -12.62
CA THR A 9 -13.54 15.03 -12.98
C THR A 9 -12.10 14.66 -13.32
N GLY A 10 -11.71 13.42 -13.08
CA GLY A 10 -10.36 12.90 -13.32
C GLY A 10 -9.46 12.87 -12.10
N LYS A 11 -9.89 13.40 -10.95
CA LYS A 11 -9.12 13.36 -9.70
C LYS A 11 -8.87 11.93 -9.25
N GLN A 12 -7.70 11.67 -8.71
CA GLN A 12 -7.29 10.33 -8.25
C GLN A 12 -7.26 10.23 -6.74
N PHE A 13 -7.69 9.09 -6.25
CA PHE A 13 -7.75 8.79 -4.82
C PHE A 13 -7.08 7.45 -4.55
N ASP A 14 -6.14 7.42 -3.61
CA ASP A 14 -5.60 6.20 -3.02
C ASP A 14 -6.06 6.14 -1.56
N VAL A 15 -6.95 5.20 -1.24
CA VAL A 15 -7.52 5.05 0.10
C VAL A 15 -6.90 3.83 0.76
N GLU A 16 -6.18 4.08 1.84
CA GLU A 16 -5.48 3.08 2.65
C GLU A 16 -6.16 2.94 4.01
N ILE A 17 -6.64 1.74 4.35
CA ILE A 17 -7.26 1.46 5.65
C ILE A 17 -6.27 0.70 6.51
N GLN A 18 -5.78 1.33 7.59
CA GLN A 18 -4.73 0.77 8.45
C GLN A 18 -5.28 0.44 9.84
N GLN A 19 -5.28 -0.85 10.18
CA GLN A 19 -5.65 -1.33 11.51
C GLN A 19 -4.54 -1.09 12.54
N ASP A 20 -3.28 -1.09 12.09
CA ASP A 20 -2.10 -0.88 12.92
C ASP A 20 -1.41 0.45 12.56
N ASN A 21 -0.94 1.17 13.58
CA ASN A 21 -0.31 2.48 13.42
C ASN A 21 0.99 2.45 12.61
N GLU A 22 1.71 1.34 12.61
CA GLU A 22 2.97 1.19 11.87
C GLU A 22 2.82 1.34 10.35
N GLY A 23 1.63 1.07 9.83
CA GLY A 23 1.32 1.14 8.40
C GLY A 23 1.06 2.55 7.84
N ALA A 24 0.93 3.61 8.66
CA ALA A 24 0.48 4.93 8.22
C ALA A 24 1.52 6.05 8.43
N SER A 25 2.80 5.77 8.25
CA SER A 25 3.83 6.79 8.45
C SER A 25 3.77 7.90 7.37
N PRO A 26 4.15 9.15 7.70
CA PRO A 26 4.21 10.25 6.72
C PRO A 26 5.12 9.95 5.51
N LYS A 27 6.17 9.14 5.70
CA LYS A 27 7.03 8.71 4.59
C LYS A 27 6.33 7.75 3.65
N ARG A 28 5.47 6.87 4.19
CA ARG A 28 4.66 5.96 3.36
C ARG A 28 3.61 6.73 2.56
N ALA A 29 2.95 7.74 3.16
CA ALA A 29 2.02 8.60 2.43
C ALA A 29 2.70 9.32 1.25
N ARG A 30 3.89 9.88 1.47
CA ARG A 30 4.70 10.47 0.40
C ARG A 30 5.07 9.45 -0.68
N TYR A 31 5.41 8.22 -0.30
CA TYR A 31 5.74 7.15 -1.26
C TYR A 31 4.53 6.79 -2.13
N HIS A 32 3.34 6.69 -1.53
CA HIS A 32 2.09 6.42 -2.26
C HIS A 32 1.77 7.54 -3.25
N SER A 33 1.94 8.82 -2.85
CA SER A 33 1.78 9.96 -3.76
C SER A 33 2.67 9.83 -5.00
N GLY A 34 3.98 9.59 -4.82
CA GLY A 34 4.88 9.39 -5.96
C GLY A 34 4.58 8.13 -6.79
N LEU A 35 4.04 7.07 -6.17
CA LEU A 35 3.65 5.87 -6.88
C LEU A 35 2.39 6.09 -7.75
N MET A 36 1.44 6.91 -7.29
CA MET A 36 0.29 7.34 -8.10
C MET A 36 0.76 8.09 -9.34
N ASP A 37 1.65 9.06 -9.18
CA ASP A 37 2.20 9.84 -10.30
C ASP A 37 2.89 8.95 -11.33
N MET A 38 3.75 8.04 -10.87
CA MET A 38 4.47 7.09 -11.73
C MET A 38 3.55 6.14 -12.50
N ASN A 39 2.40 5.79 -11.94
CA ASN A 39 1.43 4.90 -12.58
C ASN A 39 0.44 5.66 -13.50
N THR A 40 0.47 6.98 -13.49
CA THR A 40 -0.48 7.82 -14.22
C THR A 40 0.08 8.27 -15.57
N LEU A 41 1.33 8.72 -15.61
CA LEU A 41 1.96 9.19 -16.83
C LEU A 41 2.65 8.06 -17.60
N ASN A 42 2.47 8.08 -18.91
CA ASN A 42 3.25 7.26 -19.81
C ASN A 42 4.55 7.98 -20.23
N PRO A 43 5.58 7.25 -20.67
CA PRO A 43 6.80 7.86 -21.17
C PRO A 43 6.51 8.88 -22.30
N GLY A 44 6.97 10.12 -22.13
CA GLY A 44 6.81 11.20 -23.11
C GLY A 44 5.57 12.09 -22.92
N GLN A 45 4.72 11.81 -21.93
CA GLN A 45 3.63 12.74 -21.54
C GLN A 45 4.18 13.92 -20.74
N ASP A 46 3.45 15.05 -20.78
CA ASP A 46 3.78 16.25 -20.00
C ASP A 46 3.43 16.04 -18.51
N PHE A 47 4.24 16.58 -17.61
CA PHE A 47 3.95 16.57 -16.18
C PHE A 47 2.72 17.37 -15.80
N GLU A 48 2.36 18.38 -16.60
CA GLU A 48 1.12 19.16 -16.43
C GLU A 48 -0.16 18.34 -16.70
N GLU A 49 -0.02 17.10 -17.23
CA GLU A 49 -1.13 16.15 -17.39
C GLU A 49 -1.41 15.34 -16.12
N LEU A 50 -0.60 15.50 -15.06
CA LEU A 50 -0.87 14.85 -13.77
C LEU A 50 -2.18 15.40 -13.20
N PRO A 51 -3.12 14.52 -12.83
CA PRO A 51 -4.36 14.97 -12.20
C PRO A 51 -4.15 15.29 -10.72
N GLU A 52 -5.02 16.11 -10.17
CA GLU A 52 -5.13 16.30 -8.73
C GLU A 52 -5.28 14.94 -8.02
N SER A 53 -4.45 14.70 -7.01
CA SER A 53 -4.32 13.40 -6.36
C SER A 53 -4.44 13.49 -4.83
N TYR A 54 -5.06 12.47 -4.26
CA TYR A 54 -5.32 12.36 -2.83
C TYR A 54 -4.84 11.00 -2.31
N VAL A 55 -3.94 11.02 -1.34
CA VAL A 55 -3.57 9.83 -0.56
C VAL A 55 -4.28 9.92 0.79
N ILE A 56 -5.23 9.05 1.05
CA ILE A 56 -6.10 9.08 2.23
C ILE A 56 -5.79 7.88 3.12
N PHE A 57 -5.22 8.13 4.29
CA PHE A 57 -5.05 7.11 5.33
C PHE A 57 -6.20 7.17 6.32
N ILE A 58 -7.01 6.13 6.37
CA ILE A 58 -8.01 5.92 7.42
C ILE A 58 -7.35 5.02 8.47
N THR A 59 -7.05 5.58 9.64
CA THR A 59 -6.30 4.88 10.68
C THR A 59 -7.19 4.60 11.89
N ARG A 60 -6.94 3.48 12.56
CA ARG A 60 -7.69 3.11 13.76
C ARG A 60 -7.52 4.12 14.88
N ASP A 61 -6.29 4.59 15.09
CA ASP A 61 -5.94 5.57 16.13
C ASP A 61 -5.40 6.84 15.48
N ASP A 62 -5.34 7.93 16.27
CA ASP A 62 -4.77 9.21 15.85
C ASP A 62 -3.24 9.13 15.71
N ILE A 63 -2.75 8.95 14.49
CA ILE A 63 -1.32 8.82 14.17
C ILE A 63 -0.55 10.12 14.45
N LEU A 64 -1.19 11.28 14.24
CA LEU A 64 -0.53 12.57 14.39
C LEU A 64 -0.64 13.11 15.83
N GLY A 65 -1.55 12.56 16.64
CA GLY A 65 -1.62 12.79 18.08
C GLY A 65 -2.20 14.13 18.52
N TYR A 66 -2.86 14.89 17.63
CA TYR A 66 -3.47 16.19 17.97
C TYR A 66 -4.95 16.11 18.32
N GLY A 67 -5.55 14.92 18.28
CA GLY A 67 -6.95 14.67 18.65
C GLY A 67 -7.99 15.11 17.62
N LEU A 68 -7.59 15.43 16.39
CA LEU A 68 -8.53 15.82 15.34
C LEU A 68 -9.13 14.61 14.62
N PRO A 69 -10.36 14.73 14.09
CA PRO A 69 -11.00 13.67 13.31
C PRO A 69 -10.35 13.52 11.91
N ILE A 70 -9.79 14.61 11.36
CA ILE A 70 -9.18 14.66 10.03
C ILE A 70 -8.04 15.65 10.01
N TYR A 71 -7.02 15.33 9.23
CA TYR A 71 -5.87 16.19 8.97
C TYR A 71 -5.65 16.29 7.46
N HIS A 72 -5.51 17.53 6.98
CA HIS A 72 -5.15 17.83 5.60
C HIS A 72 -3.70 18.28 5.57
N ILE A 73 -2.90 17.66 4.74
CA ILE A 73 -1.47 17.92 4.62
C ILE A 73 -1.15 18.28 3.18
N ASP A 74 -0.79 19.53 2.99
CA ASP A 74 -0.40 20.10 1.70
C ASP A 74 1.01 20.66 1.77
N ARG A 75 1.65 20.81 0.61
CA ARG A 75 2.97 21.44 0.52
C ARG A 75 2.83 22.96 0.54
N GLN A 76 3.81 23.60 1.17
CA GLN A 76 3.81 25.04 1.37
C GLN A 76 5.15 25.68 1.00
N ILE A 77 5.12 26.86 0.42
CA ILE A 77 6.27 27.75 0.22
C ILE A 77 6.50 28.49 1.55
N LYS A 78 7.51 28.07 2.31
CA LYS A 78 7.76 28.56 3.69
C LYS A 78 7.98 30.07 3.76
N GLU A 79 8.69 30.63 2.79
CA GLU A 79 9.06 32.04 2.73
C GLU A 79 7.86 32.96 2.52
N LEU A 80 6.81 32.47 1.86
CA LEU A 80 5.60 33.21 1.52
C LEU A 80 4.40 32.84 2.41
N ASN A 81 4.46 31.71 3.10
CA ASN A 81 3.34 31.08 3.81
C ASN A 81 2.14 30.82 2.90
N GLU A 82 2.40 30.46 1.65
CA GLU A 82 1.41 30.16 0.61
C GLU A 82 1.45 28.70 0.20
N ALA A 83 0.34 28.17 -0.31
CA ALA A 83 0.28 26.80 -0.83
C ALA A 83 1.19 26.64 -2.06
N PHE A 84 1.86 25.50 -2.19
CA PHE A 84 2.72 25.20 -3.35
C PHE A 84 1.93 24.91 -4.62
N GLN A 85 0.65 24.54 -4.50
CA GLN A 85 -0.31 24.29 -5.59
C GLN A 85 0.12 23.21 -6.57
N ASP A 86 0.70 22.13 -6.07
CA ASP A 86 1.12 20.97 -6.86
C ASP A 86 0.02 19.91 -6.99
N GLU A 87 -1.19 20.19 -6.51
CA GLU A 87 -2.39 19.34 -6.61
C GLU A 87 -2.22 17.92 -6.03
N ALA A 88 -1.22 17.74 -5.13
CA ALA A 88 -0.97 16.47 -4.45
C ALA A 88 -1.25 16.61 -2.95
N HIS A 89 -2.28 15.92 -2.48
CA HIS A 89 -2.83 16.04 -1.15
C HIS A 89 -2.66 14.75 -0.35
N ILE A 90 -2.39 14.88 0.95
CA ILE A 90 -2.40 13.75 1.88
C ILE A 90 -3.42 14.04 2.97
N ILE A 91 -4.29 13.06 3.24
CA ILE A 91 -5.32 13.15 4.27
C ILE A 91 -5.15 12.02 5.25
N TYR A 92 -5.17 12.36 6.56
CA TYR A 92 -5.28 11.37 7.62
C TYR A 92 -6.65 11.48 8.27
N VAL A 93 -7.34 10.36 8.42
CA VAL A 93 -8.64 10.26 9.08
C VAL A 93 -8.50 9.36 10.30
N ASN A 94 -8.86 9.89 11.46
CA ASN A 94 -8.89 9.16 12.72
C ASN A 94 -10.24 8.46 12.87
N SER A 95 -10.32 7.15 12.58
CA SER A 95 -11.57 6.40 12.62
C SER A 95 -12.09 6.11 14.03
N ARG A 96 -11.33 6.47 15.06
CA ARG A 96 -11.80 6.43 16.45
C ARG A 96 -12.87 7.49 16.72
N ASN A 97 -12.84 8.58 15.96
CA ASN A 97 -13.85 9.63 16.06
C ASN A 97 -15.10 9.22 15.28
N GLN A 98 -16.16 8.88 16.01
CA GLN A 98 -17.44 8.38 15.48
C GLN A 98 -18.59 9.28 15.99
N ASP A 99 -18.37 10.59 15.94
CA ASP A 99 -19.39 11.58 16.30
C ASP A 99 -20.54 11.62 15.29
N ASP A 100 -21.57 12.44 15.57
CA ASP A 100 -22.77 12.55 14.71
C ASP A 100 -22.57 13.46 13.49
N THR A 101 -21.32 13.64 13.03
CA THR A 101 -21.02 14.26 11.74
C THR A 101 -21.09 13.22 10.60
N GLU A 102 -21.14 13.67 9.36
CA GLU A 102 -21.10 12.77 8.20
C GLU A 102 -19.84 11.90 8.20
N LEU A 103 -18.67 12.49 8.54
CA LEU A 103 -17.42 11.78 8.64
C LEU A 103 -17.45 10.79 9.81
N GLY A 104 -17.94 11.21 10.98
CA GLY A 104 -18.04 10.34 12.16
C GLY A 104 -18.96 9.15 11.92
N ARG A 105 -20.11 9.35 11.28
CA ARG A 105 -21.00 8.27 10.86
C ARG A 105 -20.37 7.32 9.85
N LEU A 106 -19.59 7.83 8.88
CA LEU A 106 -18.83 6.99 7.97
C LEU A 106 -17.78 6.16 8.73
N MET A 107 -17.06 6.77 9.67
CA MET A 107 -16.09 6.05 10.50
C MET A 107 -16.77 4.99 11.36
N HIS A 108 -17.94 5.27 11.92
CA HIS A 108 -18.77 4.28 12.63
C HIS A 108 -19.08 3.08 11.71
N ASP A 109 -19.55 3.33 10.48
CA ASP A 109 -19.92 2.30 9.53
C ASP A 109 -18.75 1.38 9.18
N LEU A 110 -17.52 1.91 9.07
CA LEU A 110 -16.32 1.11 8.83
C LEU A 110 -15.96 0.17 9.99
N HIS A 111 -16.48 0.43 11.20
CA HIS A 111 -16.33 -0.44 12.39
C HIS A 111 -17.49 -1.40 12.59
N CYS A 112 -18.62 -1.23 11.90
CA CYS A 112 -19.79 -2.11 12.01
C CYS A 112 -19.47 -3.53 11.56
N LYS A 113 -20.06 -4.49 12.26
CA LYS A 113 -19.96 -5.92 11.92
C LYS A 113 -21.17 -6.43 11.17
N LYS A 114 -22.29 -5.72 11.23
CA LYS A 114 -23.57 -6.06 10.61
C LYS A 114 -24.10 -4.90 9.79
N ALA A 115 -24.83 -5.22 8.74
CA ALA A 115 -25.38 -4.24 7.81
C ALA A 115 -26.47 -3.36 8.46
N ASP A 116 -27.26 -3.89 9.39
CA ASP A 116 -28.35 -3.19 10.09
C ASP A 116 -27.84 -2.16 11.12
N GLU A 117 -26.57 -2.20 11.48
CA GLU A 117 -25.92 -1.25 12.39
C GLU A 117 -25.40 0.00 11.65
N MET A 118 -25.36 0.00 10.31
CA MET A 118 -24.75 1.06 9.49
C MET A 118 -25.71 2.23 9.22
N HIS A 119 -25.16 3.44 9.20
CA HIS A 119 -25.89 4.67 8.85
C HIS A 119 -26.03 4.84 7.32
N SER A 120 -25.01 4.44 6.55
CA SER A 120 -25.01 4.55 5.09
C SER A 120 -25.79 3.42 4.43
N PRO A 121 -26.92 3.68 3.75
CA PRO A 121 -27.68 2.63 3.06
C PRO A 121 -26.88 1.92 1.97
N ILE A 122 -25.93 2.64 1.33
CA ILE A 122 -25.08 2.08 0.27
C ILE A 122 -24.12 1.06 0.85
N LEU A 123 -23.43 1.42 1.95
CA LEU A 123 -22.48 0.51 2.63
C LEU A 123 -23.22 -0.65 3.29
N ALA A 124 -24.36 -0.39 3.96
CA ALA A 124 -25.22 -1.40 4.56
C ALA A 124 -25.66 -2.46 3.53
N LYS A 125 -26.17 -2.01 2.38
CA LYS A 125 -26.58 -2.91 1.29
C LYS A 125 -25.39 -3.76 0.82
N ARG A 126 -24.22 -3.15 0.59
CA ARG A 126 -23.05 -3.87 0.11
C ARG A 126 -22.50 -4.86 1.15
N MET A 127 -22.51 -4.47 2.41
CA MET A 127 -22.12 -5.35 3.51
C MET A 127 -23.06 -6.55 3.62
N TYR A 128 -24.38 -6.33 3.56
CA TYR A 128 -25.38 -7.40 3.54
C TYR A 128 -25.14 -8.38 2.39
N GLU A 129 -24.99 -7.85 1.16
CA GLU A 129 -24.74 -8.68 -0.03
C GLU A 129 -23.49 -9.56 0.13
N LEU A 130 -22.40 -9.04 0.70
CA LEU A 130 -21.13 -9.74 0.80
C LEU A 130 -21.03 -10.66 2.03
N LYS A 131 -21.54 -10.24 3.18
CA LYS A 131 -21.30 -10.94 4.45
C LYS A 131 -22.50 -11.70 4.99
N GLU A 132 -23.73 -11.34 4.59
CA GLU A 132 -24.94 -11.88 5.16
C GLU A 132 -25.75 -12.73 4.16
N THR A 133 -25.35 -12.77 2.87
CA THR A 133 -25.92 -13.71 1.90
C THR A 133 -25.01 -14.91 1.69
N GLN A 134 -25.59 -16.08 1.47
CA GLN A 134 -24.83 -17.29 1.19
C GLN A 134 -23.88 -17.11 0.00
N LYS A 135 -24.37 -16.52 -1.11
CA LYS A 135 -23.56 -16.24 -2.31
C LYS A 135 -22.39 -15.29 -2.02
N GLY A 136 -22.60 -14.27 -1.20
CA GLY A 136 -21.54 -13.33 -0.83
C GLY A 136 -20.47 -13.98 0.03
N VAL A 137 -20.87 -14.78 1.00
CA VAL A 137 -19.95 -15.55 1.85
C VAL A 137 -19.12 -16.53 1.02
N GLU A 138 -19.74 -17.26 0.11
CA GLU A 138 -19.04 -18.18 -0.81
C GLU A 138 -18.02 -17.43 -1.69
N LEU A 139 -18.41 -16.28 -2.24
CA LEU A 139 -17.50 -15.43 -3.03
C LEU A 139 -16.31 -14.94 -2.20
N MET A 140 -16.56 -14.44 -0.99
CA MET A 140 -15.49 -13.99 -0.10
C MET A 140 -14.54 -15.12 0.29
N CYS A 141 -15.06 -16.32 0.60
CA CYS A 141 -14.23 -17.48 0.89
C CYS A 141 -13.33 -17.84 -0.30
N HIS A 142 -13.88 -17.86 -1.50
CA HIS A 142 -13.12 -18.13 -2.72
C HIS A 142 -12.00 -17.12 -2.96
N GLU A 143 -12.29 -15.82 -2.85
CA GLU A 143 -11.27 -14.77 -3.00
C GLU A 143 -10.20 -14.84 -1.90
N MET A 144 -10.56 -15.15 -0.66
CA MET A 144 -9.62 -15.36 0.44
C MET A 144 -8.70 -16.56 0.18
N GLU A 145 -9.23 -17.68 -0.31
CA GLU A 145 -8.44 -18.85 -0.69
C GLU A 145 -7.46 -18.53 -1.82
N LYS A 146 -7.89 -17.74 -2.81
CA LYS A 146 -7.03 -17.28 -3.90
C LYS A 146 -5.88 -16.40 -3.38
N ILE A 147 -6.17 -15.40 -2.57
CA ILE A 147 -5.15 -14.53 -1.96
C ILE A 147 -4.18 -15.36 -1.11
N TYR A 148 -4.69 -16.31 -0.33
CA TYR A 148 -3.85 -17.19 0.48
C TYR A 148 -2.92 -18.04 -0.38
N SER A 149 -3.43 -18.65 -1.45
CA SER A 149 -2.62 -19.48 -2.36
C SER A 149 -1.56 -18.67 -3.11
N GLU A 150 -1.91 -17.47 -3.59
CA GLU A 150 -0.97 -16.54 -4.23
C GLU A 150 0.12 -16.07 -3.24
N GLY A 151 -0.28 -15.79 -1.99
CA GLY A 151 0.64 -15.42 -0.92
C GLY A 151 1.62 -16.55 -0.57
N MET A 152 1.13 -17.79 -0.48
CA MET A 152 1.96 -18.96 -0.25
C MET A 152 2.96 -19.19 -1.39
N GLU A 153 2.51 -19.14 -2.65
CA GLU A 153 3.38 -19.32 -3.82
C GLU A 153 4.44 -18.21 -3.91
N SER A 154 4.06 -16.97 -3.65
CA SER A 154 4.99 -15.83 -3.60
C SER A 154 6.01 -15.99 -2.46
N GLY A 155 5.56 -16.42 -1.29
CA GLY A 155 6.40 -16.69 -0.13
C GLY A 155 7.41 -17.80 -0.38
N GLU A 156 6.99 -18.90 -1.00
CA GLU A 156 7.85 -20.02 -1.37
C GLU A 156 8.93 -19.59 -2.38
N LYS A 157 8.54 -18.90 -3.46
CA LYS A 157 9.49 -18.38 -4.45
C LYS A 157 10.52 -17.43 -3.84
N ARG A 158 10.08 -16.54 -2.95
CA ARG A 158 10.98 -15.61 -2.24
C ARG A 158 11.91 -16.35 -1.29
N GLY A 159 11.39 -17.35 -0.56
CA GLY A 159 12.18 -18.20 0.35
C GLY A 159 13.24 -18.99 -0.40
N GLU A 160 12.85 -19.63 -1.51
CA GLU A 160 13.78 -20.37 -2.38
C GLU A 160 14.89 -19.47 -2.94
N LEU A 161 14.53 -18.29 -3.45
CA LEU A 161 15.50 -17.34 -3.98
C LEU A 161 16.46 -16.85 -2.90
N LYS A 162 15.96 -16.58 -1.69
CA LYS A 162 16.77 -16.17 -0.54
C LYS A 162 17.75 -17.28 -0.14
N ALA A 163 17.29 -18.49 -0.03
CA ALA A 163 18.14 -19.65 0.29
C ALA A 163 19.22 -19.90 -0.78
N LYS A 164 18.87 -19.78 -2.06
CA LYS A 164 19.83 -19.85 -3.17
C LYS A 164 20.89 -18.74 -3.08
N LYS A 165 20.45 -17.50 -2.77
CA LYS A 165 21.38 -16.36 -2.61
C LYS A 165 22.34 -16.59 -1.45
N GLU A 166 21.85 -16.99 -0.28
CA GLU A 166 22.68 -17.27 0.90
C GLU A 166 23.68 -18.40 0.62
N THR A 167 23.22 -19.49 0.01
CA THR A 167 24.09 -20.60 -0.38
C THR A 167 25.16 -20.18 -1.38
N ALA A 168 24.79 -19.37 -2.39
CA ALA A 168 25.75 -18.88 -3.39
C ALA A 168 26.82 -17.98 -2.79
N LEU A 169 26.45 -17.11 -1.85
CA LEU A 169 27.39 -16.25 -1.13
C LEU A 169 28.37 -17.06 -0.28
N SER A 170 27.89 -18.04 0.49
CA SER A 170 28.76 -18.93 1.26
C SER A 170 29.73 -19.72 0.37
N MET A 171 29.29 -20.21 -0.80
CA MET A 171 30.16 -20.89 -1.75
C MET A 171 31.22 -19.95 -2.36
N ALA A 172 30.87 -18.68 -2.57
CA ALA A 172 31.82 -17.68 -3.07
C ALA A 172 32.89 -17.33 -2.01
N GLU A 173 32.52 -17.25 -0.74
CA GLU A 173 33.43 -17.06 0.39
C GLU A 173 34.43 -18.22 0.53
N GLU A 174 34.00 -19.44 0.20
CA GLU A 174 34.87 -20.64 0.13
C GLU A 174 35.74 -20.68 -1.13
N GLY A 175 35.71 -19.66 -1.97
CA GLY A 175 36.56 -19.52 -3.16
C GLY A 175 36.09 -20.29 -4.38
N MET A 176 34.84 -20.73 -4.44
CA MET A 176 34.31 -21.40 -5.65
C MET A 176 34.15 -20.39 -6.79
N ASN A 177 34.39 -20.82 -8.03
CA ASN A 177 34.15 -19.97 -9.18
C ASN A 177 32.65 -19.83 -9.49
N ILE A 178 32.27 -18.69 -10.08
CA ILE A 178 30.89 -18.30 -10.36
C ILE A 178 30.14 -19.34 -11.21
N GLN A 179 30.80 -19.90 -12.21
CA GLN A 179 30.20 -20.91 -13.09
C GLN A 179 29.78 -22.19 -12.32
N LYS A 180 30.62 -22.61 -11.39
CA LYS A 180 30.34 -23.77 -10.56
C LYS A 180 29.22 -23.49 -9.56
N ILE A 181 29.21 -22.29 -8.95
CA ILE A 181 28.16 -21.84 -8.04
C ILE A 181 26.82 -21.79 -8.77
N ALA A 182 26.76 -21.08 -9.91
CA ALA A 182 25.54 -20.94 -10.73
C ALA A 182 24.91 -22.30 -11.08
N ARG A 183 25.74 -23.28 -11.45
CA ARG A 183 25.29 -24.65 -11.73
C ARG A 183 24.75 -25.37 -10.51
N LEU A 184 25.37 -25.22 -9.34
CA LEU A 184 24.98 -25.91 -8.10
C LEU A 184 23.67 -25.33 -7.54
N VAL A 185 23.52 -24.00 -7.51
CA VAL A 185 22.32 -23.34 -6.98
C VAL A 185 21.22 -23.15 -8.04
N LYS A 186 21.47 -23.59 -9.29
CA LYS A 186 20.52 -23.55 -10.42
C LYS A 186 19.99 -22.15 -10.73
N VAL A 187 20.90 -21.18 -10.86
CA VAL A 187 20.62 -19.80 -11.30
C VAL A 187 21.61 -19.37 -12.37
N SER A 188 21.41 -18.18 -12.96
CA SER A 188 22.36 -17.67 -13.96
C SER A 188 23.67 -17.18 -13.32
N GLU A 189 24.78 -17.23 -14.06
CA GLU A 189 26.06 -16.67 -13.64
C GLU A 189 25.92 -15.16 -13.33
N LYS A 190 25.07 -14.46 -14.09
CA LYS A 190 24.78 -13.05 -13.92
C LYS A 190 24.11 -12.76 -12.56
N ASP A 191 23.22 -13.62 -12.12
CA ASP A 191 22.56 -13.48 -10.79
C ASP A 191 23.56 -13.71 -9.68
N VAL A 192 24.41 -14.73 -9.79
CA VAL A 192 25.48 -14.99 -8.80
C VAL A 192 26.44 -13.82 -8.69
N GLN A 193 26.90 -13.27 -9.84
CA GLN A 193 27.79 -12.10 -9.85
C GLN A 193 27.12 -10.90 -9.17
N LYS A 194 25.86 -10.61 -9.53
CA LYS A 194 25.09 -9.53 -8.94
C LYS A 194 25.00 -9.67 -7.40
N TRP A 195 24.72 -10.87 -6.91
CA TRP A 195 24.61 -11.11 -5.46
C TRP A 195 25.94 -10.92 -4.72
N ILE A 196 27.05 -11.32 -5.32
CA ILE A 196 28.40 -11.10 -4.77
C ILE A 196 28.71 -9.61 -4.72
N ASP A 197 28.44 -8.88 -5.80
CA ASP A 197 28.70 -7.43 -5.88
C ASP A 197 27.87 -6.66 -4.85
N GLU A 198 26.58 -7.01 -4.70
CA GLU A 198 25.69 -6.42 -3.68
C GLU A 198 26.21 -6.67 -2.25
N ASN A 199 26.70 -7.89 -1.96
CA ASN A 199 27.23 -8.25 -0.64
C ASN A 199 28.51 -7.47 -0.31
N LEU A 200 29.40 -7.32 -1.29
CA LEU A 200 30.63 -6.54 -1.14
C LEU A 200 30.37 -5.03 -0.92
N CYS A 201 29.29 -4.50 -1.50
CA CYS A 201 28.86 -3.11 -1.27
C CYS A 201 28.24 -2.91 0.12
N ALA A 202 27.57 -3.92 0.66
CA ALA A 202 26.95 -3.85 1.99
C ALA A 202 27.96 -3.97 3.16
N MET A 203 29.16 -4.46 2.89
CA MET A 203 30.23 -4.62 3.89
C MET A 203 31.18 -3.41 3.99
N LYS A 204 31.00 -2.40 3.16
CA LYS A 204 31.74 -1.11 3.17
C LYS A 204 30.92 -0.02 3.88
#